data_04e3baed88fe53ce98b28d7950b043e8
#
_entry.id   04e3baed88fe53ce98b28d7950b043e8
#
_cell.length_a   1.000
_cell.length_b   1.000
_cell.length_c   1.000
_cell.angle_alpha   90.00
_cell.angle_beta   90.00
_cell.angle_gamma   90.00
#
_symmetry.space_group_name_H-M   'P 1'
#
loop_
_entity.id
_entity.type
_entity.pdbx_description
1 polymer ?
#
loop_
_entity_poly.entity_id
_entity_poly.type
_entity_poly.pdbx_seq_one_letter_code
_entity_poly.pdbx_strand_id
1 'polypeptide(L)'
;TYGRVSRYGLVAFASSLDQIGPITRSCSDAALLLGVIAGHDPLDATSYPEAAPNWIGALSGSVDGLRIGIPRGFFDGEGADPGTMARGREALRGFESLGAKTVEVDLPNCAFGIATYYLICTAEASSNLSRYDGVKYGFRAESETLDEMYEKTRSEGFGAEVKRRILLGTYV
;
A
#
# COMPACT_ATOMS: atom_id res chain seq x y z
N THR A 1 -3.89 -7.19 2.81
CA THR A 1 -2.87 -7.73 3.75
C THR A 1 -1.67 -8.22 2.96
N TYR A 2 -0.49 -7.82 3.38
CA TYR A 2 0.78 -8.22 2.75
C TYR A 2 0.88 -9.75 2.62
N GLY A 3 1.28 -10.22 1.43
CA GLY A 3 1.46 -11.64 1.13
C GLY A 3 0.18 -12.43 0.80
N ARG A 4 -1.00 -11.85 0.90
CA ARG A 4 -2.24 -12.55 0.52
C ARG A 4 -2.48 -12.66 -0.98
N VAL A 5 -1.99 -11.70 -1.74
CA VAL A 5 -1.95 -11.74 -3.21
C VAL A 5 -0.49 -11.77 -3.63
N SER A 6 -0.13 -12.68 -4.52
CA SER A 6 1.24 -12.78 -5.05
C SER A 6 1.64 -11.49 -5.75
N ARG A 7 2.89 -11.10 -5.56
CA ARG A 7 3.53 -9.98 -6.25
C ARG A 7 4.46 -10.43 -7.38
N TYR A 8 4.47 -11.73 -7.67
CA TYR A 8 5.27 -12.25 -8.77
C TYR A 8 4.86 -11.59 -10.10
N GLY A 9 5.83 -11.02 -10.80
CA GLY A 9 5.59 -10.25 -12.03
C GLY A 9 5.29 -8.76 -11.80
N LEU A 10 5.10 -8.30 -10.56
CA LEU A 10 4.98 -6.87 -10.25
C LEU A 10 6.36 -6.22 -10.28
N VAL A 11 6.46 -5.06 -10.93
CA VAL A 11 7.66 -4.21 -10.83
C VAL A 11 7.76 -3.70 -9.41
N ALA A 12 8.85 -4.05 -8.70
CA ALA A 12 9.06 -3.62 -7.33
C ALA A 12 9.33 -2.11 -7.27
N PHE A 13 8.56 -1.41 -6.44
CA PHE A 13 8.79 -0.01 -6.07
C PHE A 13 9.37 0.06 -4.65
N ALA A 14 8.58 -0.27 -3.65
CA ALA A 14 9.03 -0.41 -2.27
C ALA A 14 8.69 -1.83 -1.79
N SER A 15 9.62 -2.76 -1.92
CA SER A 15 9.38 -4.21 -1.81
C SER A 15 8.77 -4.63 -0.48
N SER A 16 9.07 -3.92 0.62
CA SER A 16 8.48 -4.19 1.93
C SER A 16 7.07 -3.62 2.10
N LEU A 17 6.62 -2.74 1.21
CA LEU A 17 5.36 -2.01 1.29
C LEU A 17 4.41 -2.31 0.13
N ASP A 18 4.93 -2.77 -1.01
CA ASP A 18 4.13 -3.06 -2.19
C ASP A 18 3.06 -4.11 -1.91
N GLN A 19 1.81 -3.80 -2.25
CA GLN A 19 0.67 -4.69 -2.06
C GLN A 19 -0.28 -4.61 -3.24
N ILE A 20 -0.85 -5.75 -3.60
CA ILE A 20 -1.91 -5.86 -4.61
C ILE A 20 -3.24 -6.07 -3.88
N GLY A 21 -4.28 -5.39 -4.31
CA GLY A 21 -5.61 -5.54 -3.74
C GLY A 21 -6.71 -5.08 -4.70
N PRO A 22 -7.96 -5.51 -4.49
CA PRO A 22 -9.09 -5.13 -5.32
C PRO A 22 -9.54 -3.69 -5.03
N ILE A 23 -9.96 -2.97 -6.08
CA ILE A 23 -10.68 -1.69 -5.98
C ILE A 23 -12.03 -1.90 -6.65
N THR A 24 -13.13 -1.85 -5.88
CA THR A 24 -14.47 -2.22 -6.33
C THR A 24 -15.52 -1.25 -5.80
N ARG A 25 -16.75 -1.38 -6.29
CA ARG A 25 -17.89 -0.54 -5.86
C ARG A 25 -18.60 -1.09 -4.63
N SER A 26 -18.45 -2.37 -4.32
CA SER A 26 -19.07 -3.01 -3.16
C SER A 26 -18.11 -3.92 -2.42
N CYS A 27 -18.39 -4.18 -1.14
CA CYS A 27 -17.64 -5.16 -0.36
C CYS A 27 -17.81 -6.58 -0.92
N SER A 28 -18.96 -6.90 -1.48
CA SER A 28 -19.21 -8.20 -2.11
C SER A 28 -18.32 -8.42 -3.34
N ASP A 29 -18.20 -7.39 -4.20
CA ASP A 29 -17.30 -7.47 -5.36
C ASP A 29 -15.83 -7.56 -4.92
N ALA A 30 -15.44 -6.82 -3.87
CA ALA A 30 -14.10 -6.93 -3.30
C ALA A 30 -13.80 -8.34 -2.77
N ALA A 31 -14.76 -8.92 -2.05
CA ALA A 31 -14.64 -10.29 -1.52
C ALA A 31 -14.56 -11.33 -2.65
N LEU A 32 -15.36 -11.16 -3.71
CA LEU A 32 -15.36 -12.03 -4.88
C LEU A 32 -14.00 -11.97 -5.60
N LEU A 33 -13.55 -10.76 -5.92
CA LEU A 33 -12.30 -10.56 -6.64
C LEU A 33 -11.09 -11.03 -5.80
N LEU A 34 -11.08 -10.71 -4.51
CA LEU A 34 -10.04 -11.18 -3.59
C LEU A 34 -10.02 -12.71 -3.50
N GLY A 35 -11.19 -13.36 -3.54
CA GLY A 35 -11.31 -14.82 -3.58
C GLY A 35 -10.67 -15.47 -4.81
N VAL A 36 -10.56 -14.73 -5.91
CA VAL A 36 -9.93 -15.20 -7.15
C VAL A 36 -8.43 -14.97 -7.16
N ILE A 37 -7.97 -13.78 -6.71
CA ILE A 37 -6.56 -13.37 -6.84
C ILE A 37 -5.69 -13.74 -5.65
N ALA A 38 -6.26 -14.04 -4.49
CA ALA A 38 -5.50 -14.40 -3.30
C ALA A 38 -5.21 -15.90 -3.23
N GLY A 39 -4.05 -16.24 -2.72
CA GLY A 39 -3.59 -17.59 -2.52
C GLY A 39 -2.09 -17.67 -2.38
N HIS A 40 -1.59 -18.86 -2.05
CA HIS A 40 -0.16 -19.10 -1.97
C HIS A 40 0.45 -19.25 -3.37
N ASP A 41 1.53 -18.51 -3.60
CA ASP A 41 2.34 -18.61 -4.83
C ASP A 41 3.79 -18.95 -4.46
N PRO A 42 4.29 -20.14 -4.86
CA PRO A 42 5.68 -20.54 -4.57
C PRO A 42 6.72 -19.68 -5.29
N LEU A 43 6.32 -18.89 -6.30
CA LEU A 43 7.21 -17.96 -7.01
C LEU A 43 7.37 -16.61 -6.29
N ASP A 44 6.53 -16.31 -5.31
CA ASP A 44 6.68 -15.15 -4.44
C ASP A 44 7.06 -15.60 -3.02
N ALA A 45 8.34 -15.44 -2.66
CA ALA A 45 8.86 -15.82 -1.34
C ALA A 45 8.15 -15.13 -0.16
N THR A 46 7.41 -14.05 -0.40
CA THR A 46 6.62 -13.34 0.62
C THR A 46 5.15 -13.77 0.65
N SER A 47 4.75 -14.66 -0.25
CA SER A 47 3.38 -15.16 -0.31
C SER A 47 3.02 -15.98 0.94
N TYR A 48 1.87 -15.63 1.52
CA TYR A 48 1.41 -16.27 2.76
C TYR A 48 0.97 -17.72 2.51
N PRO A 49 1.50 -18.70 3.24
CA PRO A 49 1.34 -20.12 2.90
C PRO A 49 -0.04 -20.71 3.20
N GLU A 50 -0.87 -20.00 3.98
CA GLU A 50 -2.20 -20.49 4.33
C GLU A 50 -3.22 -20.22 3.23
N ALA A 51 -4.17 -21.13 3.09
CA ALA A 51 -5.29 -20.99 2.16
C ALA A 51 -6.06 -19.67 2.36
N ALA A 52 -6.57 -19.14 1.26
CA ALA A 52 -7.42 -17.96 1.30
C ALA A 52 -8.75 -18.27 2.03
N PRO A 53 -9.20 -17.40 2.97
CA PRO A 53 -10.50 -17.55 3.61
C PRO A 53 -11.66 -17.41 2.61
N ASN A 54 -12.83 -17.93 2.97
CA ASN A 54 -14.06 -17.63 2.24
C ASN A 54 -14.59 -16.24 2.65
N TRP A 55 -14.08 -15.18 2.01
CA TRP A 55 -14.51 -13.80 2.30
C TRP A 55 -15.97 -13.53 2.01
N ILE A 56 -16.54 -14.14 0.95
CA ILE A 56 -17.98 -13.99 0.65
C ILE A 56 -18.82 -14.59 1.78
N GLY A 57 -18.46 -15.77 2.26
CA GLY A 57 -19.15 -16.40 3.38
C GLY A 57 -19.00 -15.65 4.71
N ALA A 58 -17.95 -14.81 4.84
CA ALA A 58 -17.73 -13.97 6.01
C ALA A 58 -18.58 -12.69 6.02
N LEU A 59 -19.22 -12.32 4.92
CA LEU A 59 -20.11 -11.16 4.84
C LEU A 59 -21.48 -11.48 5.51
N SER A 60 -21.47 -11.59 6.84
CA SER A 60 -22.66 -11.96 7.63
C SER A 60 -23.74 -10.88 7.68
N GLY A 61 -23.38 -9.64 7.34
CA GLY A 61 -24.27 -8.47 7.49
C GLY A 61 -24.49 -8.03 8.94
N SER A 62 -23.90 -8.71 9.92
CA SER A 62 -23.98 -8.34 11.35
C SER A 62 -22.65 -7.83 11.86
N VAL A 63 -22.72 -6.77 12.65
CA VAL A 63 -21.59 -6.19 13.39
C VAL A 63 -21.83 -6.21 14.90
N ASP A 64 -22.88 -6.91 15.34
CA ASP A 64 -23.21 -7.03 16.75
C ASP A 64 -22.06 -7.65 17.54
N GLY A 65 -21.68 -6.99 18.63
CA GLY A 65 -20.56 -7.38 19.47
C GLY A 65 -19.16 -7.08 18.89
N LEU A 66 -19.06 -6.59 17.65
CA LEU A 66 -17.77 -6.18 17.08
C LEU A 66 -17.15 -5.04 17.91
N ARG A 67 -15.85 -5.17 18.22
CA ARG A 67 -15.09 -4.12 18.90
C ARG A 67 -14.26 -3.34 17.88
N ILE A 68 -14.50 -2.03 17.81
CA ILE A 68 -13.78 -1.11 16.91
C ILE A 68 -12.84 -0.25 17.75
N GLY A 69 -11.53 -0.41 17.56
CA GLY A 69 -10.51 0.40 18.21
C GLY A 69 -10.41 1.78 17.54
N ILE A 70 -10.48 2.84 18.34
CA ILE A 70 -10.27 4.22 17.89
C ILE A 70 -8.96 4.71 18.50
N PRO A 71 -7.92 4.96 17.69
CA PRO A 71 -6.68 5.52 18.21
C PRO A 71 -6.92 6.89 18.83
N ARG A 72 -6.34 7.12 20.01
CA ARG A 72 -6.43 8.38 20.72
C ARG A 72 -5.95 9.54 19.84
N GLY A 73 -6.73 10.61 19.75
CA GLY A 73 -6.41 11.78 18.93
C GLY A 73 -6.59 11.58 17.42
N PHE A 74 -7.08 10.43 16.96
CA PHE A 74 -7.22 10.14 15.51
C PHE A 74 -8.11 11.15 14.78
N PHE A 75 -9.18 11.60 15.41
CA PHE A 75 -10.12 12.56 14.82
C PHE A 75 -9.78 14.02 15.10
N ASP A 76 -8.75 14.30 15.88
CA ASP A 76 -8.40 15.65 16.37
C ASP A 76 -7.03 16.09 15.85
N GLY A 77 -6.40 15.28 14.96
CA GLY A 77 -5.09 15.56 14.38
C GLY A 77 -5.08 16.80 13.45
N GLU A 78 -4.03 17.59 13.53
CA GLU A 78 -3.80 18.70 12.60
C GLU A 78 -3.65 18.18 11.16
N GLY A 79 -4.25 18.91 10.20
CA GLY A 79 -4.17 18.57 8.77
C GLY A 79 -5.21 17.58 8.26
N ALA A 80 -6.06 17.05 9.14
CA ALA A 80 -7.16 16.19 8.71
C ALA A 80 -8.31 17.03 8.12
N ASP A 81 -8.83 16.61 6.95
CA ASP A 81 -9.97 17.27 6.33
C ASP A 81 -11.21 17.14 7.23
N PRO A 82 -11.87 18.27 7.61
CA PRO A 82 -13.00 18.24 8.52
C PRO A 82 -14.19 17.43 8.00
N GLY A 83 -14.44 17.44 6.69
CA GLY A 83 -15.49 16.65 6.06
C GLY A 83 -15.23 15.17 6.17
N THR A 84 -14.01 14.72 5.91
CA THR A 84 -13.57 13.34 6.07
C THR A 84 -13.71 12.87 7.52
N MET A 85 -13.29 13.70 8.48
CA MET A 85 -13.43 13.40 9.91
C MET A 85 -14.90 13.30 10.35
N ALA A 86 -15.76 14.19 9.84
CA ALA A 86 -17.20 14.13 10.11
C ALA A 86 -17.84 12.84 9.61
N ARG A 87 -17.49 12.39 8.40
CA ARG A 87 -17.96 11.10 7.84
C ARG A 87 -17.44 9.91 8.64
N GLY A 88 -16.20 9.94 9.08
CA GLY A 88 -15.64 8.91 9.96
C GLY A 88 -16.43 8.78 11.28
N ARG A 89 -16.70 9.89 11.93
CA ARG A 89 -17.54 9.91 13.16
C ARG A 89 -18.98 9.43 12.91
N GLU A 90 -19.56 9.79 11.76
CA GLU A 90 -20.88 9.32 11.37
C GLU A 90 -20.89 7.80 11.15
N ALA A 91 -19.88 7.26 10.47
CA ALA A 91 -19.74 5.82 10.28
C ALA A 91 -19.62 5.07 11.61
N LEU A 92 -18.84 5.59 12.57
CA LEU A 92 -18.73 4.99 13.91
C LEU A 92 -20.08 4.95 14.62
N ARG A 93 -20.85 6.04 14.61
CA ARG A 93 -22.21 6.05 15.16
C ARG A 93 -23.13 5.04 14.46
N GLY A 94 -22.97 4.88 13.14
CA GLY A 94 -23.68 3.85 12.38
C GLY A 94 -23.34 2.45 12.88
N PHE A 95 -22.07 2.12 13.08
CA PHE A 95 -21.66 0.84 13.63
C PHE A 95 -22.19 0.61 15.05
N GLU A 96 -22.14 1.62 15.91
CA GLU A 96 -22.69 1.54 17.28
C GLU A 96 -24.20 1.27 17.28
N SER A 97 -24.95 1.93 16.38
CA SER A 97 -26.39 1.69 16.24
C SER A 97 -26.74 0.27 15.78
N LEU A 98 -25.78 -0.42 15.14
CA LEU A 98 -25.89 -1.81 14.71
C LEU A 98 -25.33 -2.82 15.73
N GLY A 99 -24.96 -2.38 16.93
CA GLY A 99 -24.51 -3.23 18.02
C GLY A 99 -23.00 -3.38 18.19
N ALA A 100 -22.19 -2.69 17.37
CA ALA A 100 -20.75 -2.64 17.58
C ALA A 100 -20.39 -1.79 18.82
N LYS A 101 -19.21 -2.03 19.40
CA LYS A 101 -18.67 -1.27 20.53
C LYS A 101 -17.40 -0.56 20.12
N THR A 102 -17.36 0.76 20.28
CA THR A 102 -16.14 1.53 20.13
C THR A 102 -15.32 1.50 21.42
N VAL A 103 -14.01 1.39 21.28
CA VAL A 103 -13.05 1.44 22.38
C VAL A 103 -11.87 2.30 22.02
N GLU A 104 -11.47 3.18 22.91
CA GLU A 104 -10.24 3.96 22.71
C GLU A 104 -9.03 3.04 22.85
N VAL A 105 -8.07 3.18 21.92
CA VAL A 105 -6.82 2.41 21.93
C VAL A 105 -5.64 3.37 21.84
N ASP A 106 -4.53 2.99 22.45
CA ASP A 106 -3.30 3.75 22.36
C ASP A 106 -2.38 3.15 21.30
N LEU A 107 -1.99 3.97 20.31
CA LEU A 107 -1.05 3.62 19.26
C LEU A 107 0.08 4.67 19.23
N PRO A 108 1.02 4.63 20.18
CA PRO A 108 1.99 5.71 20.40
C PRO A 108 2.89 5.99 19.19
N ASN A 109 3.12 5.01 18.33
CA ASN A 109 3.97 5.14 17.16
C ASN A 109 3.26 5.68 15.91
N CYS A 110 1.94 5.87 15.93
CA CYS A 110 1.19 6.40 14.78
C CYS A 110 1.69 7.77 14.32
N ALA A 111 2.18 8.60 15.23
CA ALA A 111 2.74 9.92 14.92
C ALA A 111 3.96 9.84 13.96
N PHE A 112 4.69 8.73 13.97
CA PHE A 112 5.86 8.51 13.10
C PHE A 112 5.51 7.84 11.77
N GLY A 113 4.25 7.43 11.55
CA GLY A 113 3.86 6.60 10.43
C GLY A 113 4.23 7.20 9.06
N ILE A 114 3.92 8.48 8.84
CA ILE A 114 4.22 9.19 7.59
C ILE A 114 5.73 9.32 7.38
N ALA A 115 6.47 9.74 8.41
CA ALA A 115 7.92 9.89 8.33
C ALA A 115 8.60 8.55 8.04
N THR A 116 8.21 7.49 8.74
CA THR A 116 8.71 6.12 8.53
C THR A 116 8.42 5.64 7.11
N TYR A 117 7.18 5.87 6.61
CA TYR A 117 6.82 5.55 5.23
C TYR A 117 7.75 6.23 4.23
N TYR A 118 7.98 7.54 4.37
CA TYR A 118 8.85 8.26 3.43
C TYR A 118 10.29 7.75 3.45
N LEU A 119 10.84 7.46 4.60
CA LEU A 119 12.20 6.93 4.73
C LEU A 119 12.30 5.55 4.04
N ILE A 120 11.46 4.60 4.40
CA ILE A 120 11.49 3.24 3.85
C ILE A 120 11.16 3.25 2.35
N CYS A 121 10.07 3.89 1.97
CA CYS A 121 9.56 3.88 0.60
C CYS A 121 10.56 4.49 -0.38
N THR A 122 11.18 5.63 -0.05
CA THR A 122 12.12 6.28 -0.95
C THR A 122 13.45 5.55 -1.03
N ALA A 123 13.98 5.01 0.08
CA ALA A 123 15.19 4.21 0.08
C ALA A 123 15.03 2.94 -0.77
N GLU A 124 13.93 2.22 -0.58
CA GLU A 124 13.65 1.02 -1.37
C GLU A 124 13.37 1.34 -2.84
N ALA A 125 12.66 2.42 -3.15
CA ALA A 125 12.42 2.86 -4.53
C ALA A 125 13.74 3.22 -5.23
N SER A 126 14.64 3.94 -4.57
CA SER A 126 15.96 4.25 -5.11
C SER A 126 16.72 2.96 -5.45
N SER A 127 16.76 2.01 -4.53
CA SER A 127 17.42 0.71 -4.73
C SER A 127 16.74 -0.13 -5.83
N ASN A 128 15.42 -0.30 -5.78
CA ASN A 128 14.69 -1.15 -6.72
C ASN A 128 14.71 -0.60 -8.14
N LEU A 129 14.58 0.72 -8.31
CA LEU A 129 14.56 1.35 -9.62
C LEU A 129 15.96 1.59 -10.21
N SER A 130 17.04 1.33 -9.46
CA SER A 130 18.41 1.40 -9.97
C SER A 130 18.67 0.44 -11.12
N ARG A 131 17.95 -0.69 -11.16
CA ARG A 131 18.08 -1.73 -12.19
C ARG A 131 17.52 -1.36 -13.56
N TYR A 132 16.75 -0.26 -13.64
CA TYR A 132 16.24 0.28 -14.92
C TYR A 132 17.23 1.30 -15.46
N ASP A 133 18.32 0.79 -16.00
CA ASP A 133 19.47 1.53 -16.49
C ASP A 133 19.63 1.50 -18.03
N GLY A 134 18.72 0.82 -18.72
CA GLY A 134 18.75 0.67 -20.18
C GLY A 134 19.68 -0.43 -20.69
N VAL A 135 20.32 -1.22 -19.80
CA VAL A 135 21.24 -2.28 -20.21
C VAL A 135 20.55 -3.62 -20.34
N LYS A 136 19.85 -4.08 -19.29
CA LYS A 136 19.24 -5.43 -19.27
C LYS A 136 17.81 -5.45 -19.80
N TYR A 137 17.03 -4.45 -19.50
CA TYR A 137 15.61 -4.33 -19.86
C TYR A 137 15.11 -2.90 -19.65
N GLY A 138 13.91 -2.63 -20.17
CA GLY A 138 13.26 -1.34 -20.06
C GLY A 138 13.63 -0.38 -21.20
N PHE A 139 13.30 0.88 -21.00
CA PHE A 139 13.64 1.95 -21.95
C PHE A 139 15.15 2.17 -21.98
N ARG A 140 15.70 2.33 -23.20
CA ARG A 140 17.08 2.71 -23.45
C ARG A 140 17.12 3.90 -24.41
N ALA A 141 17.71 5.01 -23.97
CA ALA A 141 17.91 6.19 -24.81
C ALA A 141 19.05 5.96 -25.81
N GLU A 142 18.90 6.53 -26.99
CA GLU A 142 19.98 6.59 -27.98
C GLU A 142 21.03 7.63 -27.55
N SER A 143 22.31 7.28 -27.64
CA SER A 143 23.43 8.13 -27.23
C SER A 143 24.73 7.66 -27.87
N GLU A 144 25.71 8.55 -27.92
CA GLU A 144 27.04 8.26 -28.49
C GLU A 144 27.98 7.60 -27.49
N THR A 145 27.78 7.85 -26.19
CA THR A 145 28.61 7.32 -25.11
C THR A 145 27.80 6.53 -24.09
N LEU A 146 28.47 5.68 -23.32
CA LEU A 146 27.85 4.89 -22.26
C LEU A 146 27.27 5.78 -21.15
N ASP A 147 28.02 6.78 -20.75
CA ASP A 147 27.61 7.69 -19.66
C ASP A 147 26.36 8.49 -20.06
N GLU A 148 26.34 9.03 -21.30
CA GLU A 148 25.15 9.66 -21.84
C GLU A 148 23.95 8.72 -21.94
N MET A 149 24.17 7.47 -22.29
CA MET A 149 23.12 6.48 -22.36
C MET A 149 22.47 6.28 -20.98
N TYR A 150 23.25 6.15 -19.92
CA TYR A 150 22.74 6.06 -18.56
C TYR A 150 21.98 7.32 -18.12
N GLU A 151 22.56 8.50 -18.35
CA GLU A 151 21.94 9.78 -17.97
C GLU A 151 20.62 10.01 -18.70
N LYS A 152 20.61 9.87 -20.02
CA LYS A 152 19.40 10.04 -20.84
C LYS A 152 18.34 9.00 -20.50
N THR A 153 18.72 7.73 -20.41
CA THR A 153 17.78 6.65 -20.08
C THR A 153 17.04 6.93 -18.77
N ARG A 154 17.76 7.33 -17.74
CA ARG A 154 17.14 7.59 -16.45
C ARG A 154 16.41 8.94 -16.40
N SER A 155 16.89 9.95 -17.09
CA SER A 155 16.24 11.26 -17.11
C SER A 155 14.96 11.28 -17.95
N GLU A 156 14.89 10.52 -19.02
CA GLU A 156 13.72 10.43 -19.92
C GLU A 156 12.75 9.30 -19.50
N GLY A 157 13.28 8.18 -19.02
CA GLY A 157 12.50 7.00 -18.67
C GLY A 157 11.68 7.13 -17.38
N PHE A 158 12.07 8.02 -16.46
CA PHE A 158 11.33 8.25 -15.21
C PHE A 158 10.61 9.60 -15.20
N GLY A 159 9.34 9.58 -14.80
CA GLY A 159 8.58 10.80 -14.55
C GLY A 159 9.14 11.62 -13.36
N ALA A 160 8.73 12.88 -13.28
CA ALA A 160 9.27 13.85 -12.30
C ALA A 160 9.11 13.38 -10.83
N GLU A 161 7.95 12.81 -10.48
CA GLU A 161 7.69 12.34 -9.11
C GLU A 161 8.56 11.13 -8.75
N VAL A 162 8.75 10.20 -9.68
CA VAL A 162 9.61 9.03 -9.47
C VAL A 162 11.06 9.46 -9.29
N LYS A 163 11.55 10.38 -10.13
CA LYS A 163 12.89 10.97 -10.00
C LYS A 163 13.09 11.62 -8.63
N ARG A 164 12.09 12.40 -8.17
CA ARG A 164 12.13 13.03 -6.85
C ARG A 164 12.28 11.99 -5.74
N ARG A 165 11.54 10.88 -5.79
CA ARG A 165 11.63 9.81 -4.80
C ARG A 165 12.95 9.06 -4.84
N ILE A 166 13.48 8.80 -6.05
CA ILE A 166 14.83 8.20 -6.20
C ILE A 166 15.88 9.09 -5.56
N LEU A 167 15.85 10.40 -5.84
CA LEU A 167 16.79 11.36 -5.25
C LEU A 167 16.68 11.41 -3.73
N LEU A 168 15.45 11.52 -3.20
CA LEU A 168 15.24 11.48 -1.73
C LEU A 168 15.79 10.20 -1.11
N GLY A 169 15.57 9.06 -1.75
CA GLY A 169 16.06 7.77 -1.26
C GLY A 169 17.58 7.61 -1.28
N THR A 170 18.32 8.45 -2.00
CA THR A 170 19.77 8.47 -1.95
C THR A 170 20.34 9.15 -0.71
N TYR A 171 19.52 9.90 0.04
CA TYR A 171 19.90 10.56 1.29
C TYR A 171 19.61 9.74 2.53
N VAL A 172 18.86 8.64 2.40
CA VAL A 172 18.53 7.71 3.49
C VAL A 172 19.56 6.60 3.58
#